data_c3df8048fcb11171c08ede3fbb4f2218
#
_entry.id   c3df8048fcb11171c08ede3fbb4f2218
#
_cell.length_a   1.000
_cell.length_b   1.000
_cell.length_c   1.000
_cell.angle_alpha   90.00
_cell.angle_beta   90.00
_cell.angle_gamma   90.00
#
_symmetry.space_group_name_H-M   'P 1'
#
loop_
_entity.id
_entity.type
_entity.pdbx_description
1 polymer ?
#
loop_
_entity_poly.entity_id
_entity_poly.type
_entity_poly.pdbx_seq_one_letter_code
_entity_poly.pdbx_strand_id
1 'polypeptide(L)'
;MKEHPILFSGEMVRAILEGKKTQTRRVIKSTGTVSPVQSSWEEWEPGIFGSCATDGTTAIIKCPYGSPGDRLWVRETWAKVWNGETCLHPDKPCKGTICEGCHVEYKADSGDPYPGEWPPEEVCDETPRWKPSIHMPRWASRITLEVLNVRVERVQEITAADCWAEGIRRLEDPSTPLQKSSRALDDFHMLWDSINAKRGYSWESNPFVWVVEFKLLEAQ
;
A
#
# COMPACT_ATOMS: atom_id res chain seq x y z
N MET A 1 -7.01 12.26 15.19
CA MET A 1 -7.17 11.45 13.94
C MET A 1 -6.48 12.19 12.83
N LYS A 2 -5.47 11.59 12.23
CA LYS A 2 -4.68 12.15 11.12
C LYS A 2 -4.87 11.27 9.89
N GLU A 3 -4.60 11.84 8.70
CA GLU A 3 -4.62 11.08 7.45
C GLU A 3 -3.21 10.96 6.87
N HIS A 4 -2.83 9.75 6.47
CA HIS A 4 -1.53 9.46 5.89
C HIS A 4 -1.68 8.77 4.53
N PRO A 5 -0.83 9.05 3.54
CA PRO A 5 -0.85 8.35 2.27
C PRO A 5 -0.20 6.98 2.39
N ILE A 6 -0.77 5.98 1.71
CA ILE A 6 -0.15 4.67 1.54
C ILE A 6 -0.26 4.20 0.10
N LEU A 7 0.82 3.62 -0.43
CA LEU A 7 0.90 3.14 -1.81
C LEU A 7 0.61 1.64 -1.87
N PHE A 8 -0.30 1.23 -2.76
CA PHE A 8 -0.54 -0.17 -3.07
C PHE A 8 -0.50 -0.42 -4.58
N SER A 9 -0.09 -1.64 -4.96
CA SER A 9 -0.22 -2.12 -6.35
C SER A 9 -1.69 -2.46 -6.65
N GLY A 10 -2.04 -2.55 -7.93
CA GLY A 10 -3.42 -2.89 -8.32
C GLY A 10 -3.91 -4.23 -7.74
N GLU A 11 -3.04 -5.23 -7.63
CA GLU A 11 -3.37 -6.52 -7.00
C GLU A 11 -3.67 -6.38 -5.52
N MET A 12 -2.87 -5.57 -4.80
CA MET A 12 -3.09 -5.28 -3.38
C MET A 12 -4.38 -4.50 -3.18
N VAL A 13 -4.69 -3.56 -4.08
CA VAL A 13 -5.95 -2.80 -4.06
C VAL A 13 -7.15 -3.74 -4.21
N ARG A 14 -7.12 -4.63 -5.19
CA ARG A 14 -8.18 -5.63 -5.36
C ARG A 14 -8.35 -6.49 -4.10
N ALA A 15 -7.25 -6.95 -3.52
CA ALA A 15 -7.30 -7.73 -2.29
C ALA A 15 -7.88 -6.96 -1.08
N ILE A 16 -7.67 -5.64 -1.01
CA ILE A 16 -8.28 -4.77 0.01
C ILE A 16 -9.79 -4.65 -0.23
N LEU A 17 -10.21 -4.37 -1.46
CA LEU A 17 -11.63 -4.24 -1.83
C LEU A 17 -12.41 -5.54 -1.63
N GLU A 18 -11.75 -6.70 -1.83
CA GLU A 18 -12.30 -8.03 -1.56
C GLU A 18 -12.26 -8.42 -0.06
N GLY A 19 -11.75 -7.55 0.81
CA GLY A 19 -11.60 -7.83 2.25
C GLY A 19 -10.55 -8.90 2.59
N LYS A 20 -9.72 -9.31 1.64
CA LYS A 20 -8.68 -10.34 1.81
C LYS A 20 -7.39 -9.77 2.40
N LYS A 21 -7.09 -8.49 2.15
CA LYS A 21 -5.91 -7.82 2.67
C LYS A 21 -6.29 -6.84 3.77
N THR A 22 -5.86 -7.16 4.99
CA THR A 22 -6.12 -6.37 6.20
C THR A 22 -4.85 -5.94 6.92
N GLN A 23 -3.68 -6.29 6.37
CA GLN A 23 -2.38 -5.98 6.95
C GLN A 23 -1.36 -5.64 5.86
N THR A 24 -0.34 -4.87 6.19
CA THR A 24 0.79 -4.61 5.29
C THR A 24 2.09 -4.45 6.06
N ARG A 25 3.17 -5.04 5.50
CA ARG A 25 4.54 -4.87 5.98
C ARG A 25 5.29 -3.83 5.16
N ARG A 26 6.01 -2.93 5.83
CA ARG A 26 6.80 -1.86 5.21
C ARG A 26 8.15 -1.75 5.88
N VAL A 27 9.22 -1.77 5.09
CA VAL A 27 10.60 -1.67 5.59
C VAL A 27 10.79 -0.41 6.44
N ILE A 28 11.38 -0.57 7.61
CA ILE A 28 11.87 0.54 8.42
C ILE A 28 13.20 0.97 7.81
N LYS A 29 13.20 2.16 7.18
CA LYS A 29 14.42 2.72 6.62
C LYS A 29 15.32 3.17 7.76
N SER A 30 16.56 2.72 7.74
CA SER A 30 17.57 3.19 8.69
C SER A 30 17.75 4.70 8.55
N THR A 31 17.52 5.43 9.63
CA THR A 31 17.76 6.89 9.71
C THR A 31 19.13 7.20 10.33
N GLY A 32 20.07 6.28 10.24
CA GLY A 32 21.42 6.42 10.82
C GLY A 32 21.50 6.14 12.33
N THR A 33 20.38 6.20 13.05
CA THR A 33 20.29 5.90 14.50
C THR A 33 19.83 4.48 14.79
N VAL A 34 19.37 3.75 13.77
CA VAL A 34 18.94 2.36 13.91
C VAL A 34 20.12 1.45 13.63
N SER A 35 20.81 1.02 14.67
CA SER A 35 21.86 0.00 14.54
C SER A 35 21.23 -1.37 14.28
N PRO A 36 21.83 -2.23 13.42
CA PRO A 36 21.40 -3.62 13.25
C PRO A 36 21.53 -4.47 14.51
N VAL A 37 22.16 -3.94 15.56
CA VAL A 37 22.38 -4.63 16.86
C VAL A 37 21.15 -4.57 17.79
N GLN A 38 20.11 -3.80 17.43
CA GLN A 38 18.90 -3.74 18.25
C GLN A 38 18.11 -5.05 18.14
N SER A 39 17.88 -5.70 19.29
CA SER A 39 17.23 -7.00 19.36
C SER A 39 15.72 -6.95 19.44
N SER A 40 15.15 -5.86 19.94
CA SER A 40 13.69 -5.68 20.12
C SER A 40 13.29 -4.24 20.05
N TRP A 41 12.02 -4.00 19.72
CA TRP A 41 11.36 -2.70 19.74
C TRP A 41 10.14 -2.77 20.63
N GLU A 42 9.99 -1.79 21.52
CA GLU A 42 8.85 -1.67 22.41
C GLU A 42 8.06 -0.42 22.06
N GLU A 43 6.75 -0.51 22.07
CA GLU A 43 5.89 0.66 21.87
C GLU A 43 5.89 1.49 23.18
N TRP A 44 6.37 2.73 23.09
CA TRP A 44 6.40 3.66 24.22
C TRP A 44 5.18 4.58 24.24
N GLU A 45 4.72 4.98 23.06
CA GLU A 45 3.49 5.73 22.83
C GLU A 45 2.85 5.23 21.54
N PRO A 46 1.55 5.42 21.31
CA PRO A 46 0.88 4.98 20.10
C PRO A 46 1.62 5.40 18.81
N GLY A 47 2.16 4.43 18.08
CA GLY A 47 2.93 4.63 16.85
C GLY A 47 4.37 5.12 17.06
N ILE A 48 4.87 5.18 18.31
CA ILE A 48 6.26 5.54 18.65
C ILE A 48 6.92 4.35 19.34
N PHE A 49 8.00 3.88 18.75
CA PHE A 49 8.72 2.70 19.22
C PHE A 49 10.13 3.08 19.63
N GLY A 50 10.56 2.56 20.77
CA GLY A 50 11.90 2.69 21.29
C GLY A 50 12.62 1.37 21.39
N SER A 51 13.93 1.40 21.27
CA SER A 51 14.81 0.26 21.51
C SER A 51 16.06 0.72 22.22
N CYS A 52 16.44 0.01 23.27
CA CYS A 52 17.70 0.23 23.98
C CYS A 52 18.71 -0.83 23.56
N ALA A 53 19.85 -0.40 23.06
CA ALA A 53 20.97 -1.29 22.76
C ALA A 53 21.75 -1.62 24.04
N THR A 54 22.51 -2.71 24.00
CA THR A 54 23.34 -3.17 25.15
C THR A 54 24.42 -2.20 25.57
N ASP A 55 24.79 -1.26 24.70
CA ASP A 55 25.75 -0.17 24.95
C ASP A 55 25.09 1.07 25.59
N GLY A 56 23.79 1.02 25.91
CA GLY A 56 23.01 2.12 26.46
C GLY A 56 22.49 3.13 25.44
N THR A 57 22.74 2.92 24.15
CA THR A 57 22.19 3.78 23.08
C THR A 57 20.69 3.53 22.94
N THR A 58 19.90 4.59 22.92
CA THR A 58 18.46 4.54 22.71
C THR A 58 18.14 5.01 21.30
N ALA A 59 17.39 4.21 20.55
CA ALA A 59 16.83 4.59 19.26
C ALA A 59 15.32 4.75 19.37
N ILE A 60 14.79 5.80 18.78
CA ILE A 60 13.35 6.08 18.73
C ILE A 60 12.94 6.19 17.27
N ILE A 61 11.88 5.46 16.90
CA ILE A 61 11.28 5.53 15.56
C ILE A 61 9.79 5.83 15.68
N LYS A 62 9.28 6.57 14.70
CA LYS A 62 7.86 6.88 14.60
C LYS A 62 7.29 6.28 13.32
N CYS A 63 6.13 5.65 13.44
CA CYS A 63 5.46 5.07 12.29
C CYS A 63 4.98 6.17 11.32
N PRO A 64 5.43 6.15 10.06
CA PRO A 64 4.99 7.14 9.06
C PRO A 64 3.53 6.92 8.62
N TYR A 65 2.95 5.79 8.97
CA TYR A 65 1.57 5.41 8.65
C TYR A 65 0.58 5.75 9.76
N GLY A 66 1.01 6.48 10.79
CA GLY A 66 0.18 6.90 11.92
C GLY A 66 0.16 5.91 13.08
N SER A 67 -0.86 6.00 13.88
CA SER A 67 -1.14 5.21 15.09
C SER A 67 -2.58 4.68 15.05
N PRO A 68 -2.96 3.74 15.91
CA PRO A 68 -4.33 3.26 16.01
C PRO A 68 -5.35 4.41 16.06
N GLY A 69 -6.40 4.33 15.22
CA GLY A 69 -7.42 5.36 15.03
C GLY A 69 -7.09 6.43 13.98
N ASP A 70 -5.88 6.49 13.45
CA ASP A 70 -5.57 7.33 12.29
C ASP A 70 -6.08 6.68 10.98
N ARG A 71 -6.10 7.44 9.89
CA ARG A 71 -6.59 6.99 8.59
C ARG A 71 -5.47 6.90 7.57
N LEU A 72 -5.58 5.90 6.70
CA LEU A 72 -4.74 5.77 5.52
C LEU A 72 -5.58 6.00 4.27
N TRP A 73 -5.18 6.92 3.42
CA TRP A 73 -5.76 7.04 2.09
C TRP A 73 -4.88 6.36 1.06
N VAL A 74 -5.50 5.46 0.29
CA VAL A 74 -4.77 4.59 -0.63
C VAL A 74 -4.42 5.35 -1.90
N ARG A 75 -3.17 5.21 -2.33
CA ARG A 75 -2.66 5.71 -3.60
C ARG A 75 -2.43 4.53 -4.53
N GLU A 76 -3.16 4.52 -5.62
CA GLU A 76 -3.08 3.50 -6.66
C GLU A 76 -2.81 4.13 -8.03
N THR A 77 -2.51 3.33 -9.05
CA THR A 77 -2.34 3.82 -10.41
C THR A 77 -3.71 4.25 -10.94
N TRP A 78 -3.79 5.48 -11.45
CA TRP A 78 -5.03 6.15 -11.79
C TRP A 78 -4.92 6.93 -13.08
N ALA A 79 -6.04 7.23 -13.70
CA ALA A 79 -6.15 8.15 -14.82
C ALA A 79 -7.32 9.10 -14.60
N LYS A 80 -7.20 10.31 -15.13
CA LYS A 80 -8.32 11.22 -15.28
C LYS A 80 -8.86 11.03 -16.68
N VAL A 81 -10.13 10.70 -16.78
CA VAL A 81 -10.81 10.37 -18.02
C VAL A 81 -11.94 11.36 -18.26
N TRP A 82 -12.11 11.73 -19.51
CA TRP A 82 -13.18 12.59 -19.96
C TRP A 82 -14.34 11.72 -20.50
N ASN A 83 -15.58 12.04 -20.15
CA ASN A 83 -16.76 11.24 -20.53
C ASN A 83 -17.45 11.71 -21.82
N GLY A 84 -16.82 12.59 -22.62
CA GLY A 84 -17.36 13.05 -23.89
C GLY A 84 -18.37 14.21 -23.78
N GLU A 85 -18.85 14.52 -22.58
CA GLU A 85 -19.80 15.62 -22.37
C GLU A 85 -19.08 16.80 -21.72
N THR A 86 -19.08 17.92 -22.45
CA THR A 86 -18.64 19.26 -22.06
C THR A 86 -17.71 19.40 -20.85
N CYS A 87 -16.42 19.24 -21.08
CA CYS A 87 -15.46 19.90 -20.21
C CYS A 87 -15.57 21.41 -20.43
N LEU A 88 -15.97 22.17 -19.42
CA LEU A 88 -16.09 23.64 -19.47
C LEU A 88 -14.74 24.35 -19.74
N HIS A 89 -13.65 23.61 -19.79
CA HIS A 89 -12.30 24.12 -20.01
C HIS A 89 -11.52 23.20 -20.97
N PRO A 90 -11.86 23.16 -22.28
CA PRO A 90 -11.12 22.33 -23.24
C PRO A 90 -9.64 22.70 -23.32
N ASP A 91 -9.28 23.96 -23.08
CA ASP A 91 -7.92 24.48 -23.26
C ASP A 91 -7.05 24.47 -21.99
N LYS A 92 -7.57 24.05 -20.84
CA LYS A 92 -6.80 24.03 -19.57
C LYS A 92 -7.12 22.79 -18.76
N PRO A 93 -6.09 22.03 -18.34
CA PRO A 93 -6.32 20.92 -17.41
C PRO A 93 -6.99 21.46 -16.15
N CYS A 94 -8.12 20.87 -15.74
CA CYS A 94 -8.79 21.23 -14.50
C CYS A 94 -7.80 21.12 -13.34
N LYS A 95 -7.37 22.26 -12.80
CA LYS A 95 -6.43 22.30 -11.69
C LYS A 95 -7.16 21.95 -10.39
N GLY A 96 -6.87 20.75 -9.85
CA GLY A 96 -7.17 20.41 -8.47
C GLY A 96 -8.55 19.84 -8.18
N THR A 97 -9.50 19.80 -9.11
CA THR A 97 -10.83 19.20 -8.93
C THR A 97 -11.30 18.51 -10.20
N ILE A 98 -12.21 17.56 -10.06
CA ILE A 98 -12.90 16.92 -11.18
C ILE A 98 -14.01 17.89 -11.63
N CYS A 99 -14.04 18.26 -12.91
CA CYS A 99 -15.18 18.95 -13.49
C CYS A 99 -16.31 17.95 -13.81
N GLU A 100 -17.54 18.44 -14.03
CA GLU A 100 -18.71 17.58 -14.28
C GLU A 100 -18.55 16.60 -15.47
N GLY A 101 -17.66 16.90 -16.42
CA GLY A 101 -17.35 16.04 -17.57
C GLY A 101 -16.14 15.12 -17.39
N CYS A 102 -15.54 15.01 -16.21
CA CYS A 102 -14.38 14.16 -15.98
C CYS A 102 -14.60 13.22 -14.78
N HIS A 103 -14.05 12.02 -14.86
CA HIS A 103 -14.02 11.08 -13.75
C HIS A 103 -12.63 10.48 -13.56
N VAL A 104 -12.42 9.77 -12.46
CA VAL A 104 -11.20 9.06 -12.19
C VAL A 104 -11.39 7.57 -12.47
N GLU A 105 -10.50 7.01 -13.25
CA GLU A 105 -10.40 5.57 -13.42
C GLU A 105 -9.19 5.00 -12.69
N TYR A 106 -9.30 3.75 -12.27
CA TYR A 106 -8.30 3.07 -11.48
C TYR A 106 -7.83 1.82 -12.19
N LYS A 107 -6.52 1.69 -12.37
CA LYS A 107 -5.92 0.54 -13.06
C LYS A 107 -6.22 -0.79 -12.37
N ALA A 108 -6.56 -0.76 -11.09
CA ALA A 108 -6.96 -1.96 -10.36
C ALA A 108 -8.25 -2.59 -10.91
N ASP A 109 -9.18 -1.78 -11.45
CA ASP A 109 -10.48 -2.24 -11.95
C ASP A 109 -10.43 -2.56 -13.43
N SER A 110 -9.72 -1.74 -14.20
CA SER A 110 -9.60 -1.88 -15.65
C SER A 110 -8.14 -2.10 -16.06
N GLY A 111 -7.91 -2.97 -17.04
CA GLY A 111 -6.57 -3.17 -17.59
C GLY A 111 -6.08 -1.98 -18.41
N ASP A 112 -6.99 -1.32 -19.12
CA ASP A 112 -6.75 -0.16 -20.00
C ASP A 112 -7.80 0.92 -19.69
N PRO A 113 -7.42 2.22 -19.58
CA PRO A 113 -8.37 3.31 -19.37
C PRO A 113 -9.33 3.48 -20.56
N TYR A 114 -9.06 2.85 -21.69
CA TYR A 114 -9.91 2.82 -22.87
C TYR A 114 -9.95 1.43 -23.50
N PRO A 115 -10.91 0.58 -23.10
CA PRO A 115 -11.10 -0.73 -23.75
C PRO A 115 -11.80 -0.64 -25.14
N GLY A 116 -12.10 0.56 -25.65
CA GLY A 116 -12.77 0.80 -26.91
C GLY A 116 -11.98 1.66 -27.90
N GLU A 117 -12.53 1.81 -29.11
CA GLU A 117 -11.97 2.72 -30.11
C GLU A 117 -11.91 4.16 -29.56
N TRP A 118 -10.74 4.75 -29.64
CA TRP A 118 -10.42 6.10 -29.25
C TRP A 118 -11.34 7.11 -29.93
N PRO A 119 -11.86 8.14 -29.23
CA PRO A 119 -12.55 9.24 -29.90
C PRO A 119 -11.62 9.88 -30.94
N PRO A 120 -12.15 10.35 -32.08
CA PRO A 120 -11.33 10.87 -33.17
C PRO A 120 -10.38 11.94 -32.70
N GLU A 121 -9.18 11.98 -33.28
CA GLU A 121 -8.03 12.84 -32.95
C GLU A 121 -8.34 14.34 -32.81
N GLU A 122 -9.50 14.77 -33.25
CA GLU A 122 -9.93 16.18 -33.26
C GLU A 122 -10.40 16.72 -31.90
N VAL A 123 -10.57 15.87 -30.87
CA VAL A 123 -11.27 16.26 -29.63
C VAL A 123 -10.36 16.44 -28.42
N CYS A 124 -9.21 15.78 -28.35
CA CYS A 124 -8.28 15.89 -27.21
C CYS A 124 -6.84 15.65 -27.62
N ASP A 125 -5.97 16.62 -27.38
CA ASP A 125 -4.54 16.55 -27.60
C ASP A 125 -3.81 15.70 -26.53
N GLU A 126 -4.51 15.19 -25.51
CA GLU A 126 -3.95 14.34 -24.45
C GLU A 126 -4.71 13.01 -24.33
N THR A 127 -4.11 11.93 -24.87
CA THR A 127 -4.52 10.57 -24.53
C THR A 127 -4.49 10.39 -23.02
N PRO A 128 -5.55 9.90 -22.34
CA PRO A 128 -5.50 9.60 -20.92
C PRO A 128 -4.40 8.59 -20.67
N ARG A 129 -3.40 9.01 -19.91
CA ARG A 129 -2.27 8.16 -19.54
C ARG A 129 -2.41 7.74 -18.11
N TRP A 130 -2.13 6.47 -17.83
CA TRP A 130 -2.00 5.97 -16.49
C TRP A 130 -0.93 6.77 -15.74
N LYS A 131 -1.34 7.42 -14.66
CA LYS A 131 -0.44 8.14 -13.75
C LYS A 131 0.01 7.22 -12.63
N PRO A 132 1.32 7.18 -12.34
CA PRO A 132 1.84 6.39 -11.22
C PRO A 132 1.18 6.78 -9.89
N SER A 133 0.98 5.81 -9.01
CA SER A 133 0.37 5.99 -7.68
C SER A 133 1.04 7.08 -6.83
N ILE A 134 2.35 7.31 -6.99
CA ILE A 134 3.07 8.37 -6.27
C ILE A 134 2.59 9.80 -6.58
N HIS A 135 1.91 9.97 -7.71
CA HIS A 135 1.36 11.27 -8.13
C HIS A 135 -0.15 11.40 -7.88
N MET A 136 -0.78 10.40 -7.25
CA MET A 136 -2.20 10.46 -6.93
C MET A 136 -2.45 11.51 -5.83
N PRO A 137 -3.30 12.51 -6.06
CA PRO A 137 -3.69 13.46 -5.03
C PRO A 137 -4.78 12.87 -4.11
N ARG A 138 -4.96 13.44 -2.92
CA ARG A 138 -5.96 12.96 -1.95
C ARG A 138 -7.38 12.91 -2.52
N TRP A 139 -7.76 13.92 -3.28
CA TRP A 139 -9.11 14.00 -3.88
C TRP A 139 -9.42 12.88 -4.88
N ALA A 140 -8.39 12.27 -5.48
CA ALA A 140 -8.55 11.16 -6.42
C ALA A 140 -8.55 9.79 -5.72
N SER A 141 -8.27 9.74 -4.43
CA SER A 141 -8.28 8.49 -3.67
C SER A 141 -9.70 8.10 -3.29
N ARG A 142 -10.11 6.91 -3.67
CA ARG A 142 -11.43 6.33 -3.37
C ARG A 142 -11.44 5.43 -2.14
N ILE A 143 -10.29 5.00 -1.65
CA ILE A 143 -10.18 4.02 -0.56
C ILE A 143 -9.59 4.69 0.66
N THR A 144 -10.33 4.61 1.77
CA THR A 144 -9.90 5.05 3.09
C THR A 144 -9.89 3.86 4.04
N LEU A 145 -8.76 3.66 4.73
CA LEU A 145 -8.56 2.60 5.71
C LEU A 145 -8.39 3.23 7.10
N GLU A 146 -8.86 2.55 8.14
CA GLU A 146 -8.56 2.88 9.53
C GLU A 146 -7.42 2.01 10.04
N VAL A 147 -6.42 2.63 10.66
CA VAL A 147 -5.33 1.92 11.33
C VAL A 147 -5.88 1.31 12.62
N LEU A 148 -5.79 -0.01 12.73
CA LEU A 148 -6.21 -0.76 13.92
C LEU A 148 -5.06 -0.99 14.88
N ASN A 149 -3.90 -1.36 14.32
CA ASN A 149 -2.72 -1.69 15.08
C ASN A 149 -1.45 -1.38 14.28
N VAL A 150 -0.38 -1.06 15.00
CA VAL A 150 0.97 -0.90 14.44
C VAL A 150 1.95 -1.62 15.35
N ARG A 151 2.86 -2.41 14.77
CA ARG A 151 3.92 -3.06 15.50
C ARG A 151 5.20 -3.14 14.68
N VAL A 152 6.31 -3.38 15.33
CA VAL A 152 7.63 -3.58 14.70
C VAL A 152 8.04 -5.04 14.86
N GLU A 153 8.39 -5.68 13.75
CA GLU A 153 8.82 -7.07 13.71
C GLU A 153 9.99 -7.23 12.73
N ARG A 154 10.69 -8.35 12.81
CA ARG A 154 11.54 -8.82 11.72
C ARG A 154 10.66 -9.40 10.61
N VAL A 155 11.05 -9.20 9.35
CA VAL A 155 10.23 -9.69 8.24
C VAL A 155 10.01 -11.20 8.28
N GLN A 156 11.00 -11.97 8.76
CA GLN A 156 10.92 -13.42 8.89
C GLN A 156 10.06 -13.91 10.07
N GLU A 157 9.63 -13.02 10.97
CA GLU A 157 8.71 -13.35 12.06
C GLU A 157 7.26 -13.48 11.59
N ILE A 158 7.01 -13.25 10.30
CA ILE A 158 5.68 -13.40 9.71
C ILE A 158 5.14 -14.81 9.88
N THR A 159 3.88 -14.92 10.29
CA THR A 159 3.14 -16.18 10.37
C THR A 159 2.34 -16.46 9.11
N ALA A 160 1.88 -17.71 8.94
CA ALA A 160 0.98 -18.05 7.84
C ALA A 160 -0.33 -17.25 7.89
N ALA A 161 -0.84 -16.96 9.10
CA ALA A 161 -2.03 -16.12 9.28
C ALA A 161 -1.78 -14.69 8.78
N ASP A 162 -0.60 -14.14 9.06
CA ASP A 162 -0.20 -12.84 8.56
C ASP A 162 -0.05 -12.83 7.03
N CYS A 163 0.48 -13.89 6.42
CA CYS A 163 0.56 -13.99 4.96
C CYS A 163 -0.83 -13.86 4.32
N TRP A 164 -1.83 -14.48 4.91
CA TRP A 164 -3.21 -14.34 4.43
C TRP A 164 -3.76 -12.93 4.65
N ALA A 165 -3.45 -12.32 5.80
CA ALA A 165 -3.81 -10.93 6.09
C ALA A 165 -3.08 -9.94 5.17
N GLU A 166 -1.90 -10.28 4.64
CA GLU A 166 -1.20 -9.54 3.58
C GLU A 166 -1.86 -9.69 2.20
N GLY A 167 -2.88 -10.56 2.06
CA GLY A 167 -3.58 -10.82 0.81
C GLY A 167 -2.94 -11.90 -0.06
N ILE A 168 -2.01 -12.70 0.48
CA ILE A 168 -1.51 -13.89 -0.20
C ILE A 168 -2.67 -14.87 -0.37
N ARG A 169 -2.87 -15.36 -1.59
CA ARG A 169 -4.00 -16.24 -1.91
C ARG A 169 -3.94 -17.51 -1.10
N ARG A 170 -5.00 -17.76 -0.35
CA ARG A 170 -5.25 -19.06 0.25
C ARG A 170 -5.66 -20.01 -0.85
N LEU A 171 -4.77 -20.93 -1.24
CA LEU A 171 -5.15 -21.97 -2.21
C LEU A 171 -6.24 -22.86 -1.60
N GLU A 172 -7.31 -23.07 -2.35
CA GLU A 172 -8.44 -23.92 -1.94
C GLU A 172 -8.14 -25.42 -2.04
N ASP A 173 -6.92 -25.79 -2.47
CA ASP A 173 -6.50 -27.17 -2.61
C ASP A 173 -6.40 -27.87 -1.24
N PRO A 174 -7.01 -29.06 -1.08
CA PRO A 174 -7.18 -29.77 0.19
C PRO A 174 -5.94 -30.48 0.74
N SER A 175 -4.76 -30.21 0.23
CA SER A 175 -3.51 -30.65 0.85
C SER A 175 -3.42 -30.13 2.30
N THR A 176 -2.74 -30.86 3.15
CA THR A 176 -2.74 -30.71 4.63
C THR A 176 -2.53 -29.27 5.11
N PRO A 177 -3.04 -28.88 6.30
CA PRO A 177 -2.85 -27.53 6.87
C PRO A 177 -1.39 -27.07 6.92
N LEU A 178 -0.46 -28.00 7.16
CA LEU A 178 0.99 -27.76 7.21
C LEU A 178 1.55 -27.34 5.84
N GLN A 179 1.14 -28.00 4.75
CA GLN A 179 1.58 -27.63 3.39
C GLN A 179 1.04 -26.27 2.95
N LYS A 180 -0.19 -25.91 3.38
CA LYS A 180 -0.77 -24.57 3.13
C LYS A 180 0.01 -23.48 3.84
N SER A 181 0.44 -23.72 5.07
CA SER A 181 1.20 -22.75 5.86
C SER A 181 2.59 -22.52 5.29
N SER A 182 3.31 -23.59 4.93
CA SER A 182 4.63 -23.50 4.30
C SER A 182 4.56 -22.73 2.98
N ARG A 183 3.60 -23.06 2.12
CA ARG A 183 3.44 -22.41 0.82
C ARG A 183 3.07 -20.93 0.94
N ALA A 184 2.26 -20.52 1.92
CA ALA A 184 1.93 -19.13 2.14
C ALA A 184 3.18 -18.31 2.52
N LEU A 185 4.10 -18.89 3.31
CA LEU A 185 5.37 -18.25 3.65
C LEU A 185 6.30 -18.16 2.43
N ASP A 186 6.38 -19.21 1.61
CA ASP A 186 7.18 -19.21 0.38
C ASP A 186 6.66 -18.17 -0.63
N ASP A 187 5.35 -18.10 -0.83
CA ASP A 187 4.70 -17.13 -1.71
C ASP A 187 4.93 -15.69 -1.20
N PHE A 188 4.84 -15.47 0.12
CA PHE A 188 5.15 -14.16 0.69
C PHE A 188 6.63 -13.81 0.53
N HIS A 189 7.54 -14.72 0.76
CA HIS A 189 8.98 -14.53 0.56
C HIS A 189 9.27 -14.10 -0.88
N MET A 190 8.75 -14.82 -1.88
CA MET A 190 8.92 -14.46 -3.29
C MET A 190 8.36 -13.06 -3.60
N LEU A 191 7.18 -12.73 -3.09
CA LEU A 191 6.59 -11.41 -3.24
C LEU A 191 7.45 -10.33 -2.58
N TRP A 192 7.93 -10.59 -1.36
CA TRP A 192 8.79 -9.66 -0.63
C TRP A 192 10.05 -9.32 -1.41
N ASP A 193 10.76 -10.34 -1.88
CA ASP A 193 12.02 -10.16 -2.62
C ASP A 193 11.79 -9.48 -3.97
N SER A 194 10.70 -9.77 -4.66
CA SER A 194 10.35 -9.09 -5.91
C SER A 194 10.25 -7.57 -5.76
N ILE A 195 9.83 -7.10 -4.58
CA ILE A 195 9.61 -5.69 -4.28
C ILE A 195 10.83 -5.03 -3.64
N ASN A 196 11.51 -5.73 -2.72
CA ASN A 196 12.44 -5.14 -1.77
C ASN A 196 13.91 -5.55 -1.97
N ALA A 197 14.20 -6.70 -2.59
CA ALA A 197 15.58 -7.19 -2.72
C ALA A 197 16.49 -6.21 -3.48
N LYS A 198 16.01 -5.63 -4.58
CA LYS A 198 16.74 -4.62 -5.36
C LYS A 198 17.01 -3.31 -4.60
N ARG A 199 16.31 -3.10 -3.48
CA ARG A 199 16.47 -1.93 -2.61
C ARG A 199 17.39 -2.20 -1.42
N GLY A 200 17.99 -3.40 -1.34
CA GLY A 200 18.87 -3.84 -0.26
C GLY A 200 18.16 -4.44 0.96
N TYR A 201 16.88 -4.76 0.84
CA TYR A 201 16.06 -5.34 1.92
C TYR A 201 15.52 -6.71 1.52
N SER A 202 16.41 -7.63 1.12
CA SER A 202 16.04 -9.00 0.79
C SER A 202 15.48 -9.74 2.02
N TRP A 203 14.80 -10.83 1.78
CA TRP A 203 14.31 -11.72 2.85
C TRP A 203 15.45 -12.18 3.77
N GLU A 204 16.60 -12.56 3.19
CA GLU A 204 17.77 -13.02 3.93
C GLU A 204 18.38 -11.94 4.84
N SER A 205 18.28 -10.66 4.45
CA SER A 205 18.73 -9.54 5.29
C SER A 205 17.87 -9.34 6.54
N ASN A 206 16.72 -9.99 6.59
CA ASN A 206 15.77 -9.99 7.71
C ASN A 206 15.55 -8.59 8.31
N PRO A 207 15.13 -7.60 7.51
CA PRO A 207 15.00 -6.23 7.99
C PRO A 207 13.85 -6.08 8.98
N PHE A 208 13.94 -5.06 9.84
CA PHE A 208 12.79 -4.63 10.61
C PHE A 208 11.74 -3.97 9.71
N VAL A 209 10.49 -4.25 10.03
CA VAL A 209 9.32 -3.76 9.29
C VAL A 209 8.28 -3.16 10.21
N TRP A 210 7.60 -2.15 9.72
CA TRP A 210 6.30 -1.74 10.23
C TRP A 210 5.27 -2.76 9.78
N VAL A 211 4.56 -3.36 10.71
CA VAL A 211 3.35 -4.14 10.44
C VAL A 211 2.17 -3.25 10.78
N VAL A 212 1.38 -2.91 9.78
CA VAL A 212 0.21 -2.04 9.92
C VAL A 212 -1.04 -2.86 9.63
N GLU A 213 -1.88 -3.02 10.64
CA GLU A 213 -3.20 -3.64 10.51
C GLU A 213 -4.25 -2.57 10.28
N PHE A 214 -5.17 -2.84 9.39
CA PHE A 214 -6.19 -1.88 9.01
C PHE A 214 -7.51 -2.55 8.64
N LYS A 215 -8.57 -1.76 8.65
CA LYS A 215 -9.86 -2.13 8.06
C LYS A 215 -10.29 -1.11 7.01
N LEU A 216 -11.02 -1.56 6.03
CA LEU A 216 -11.67 -0.69 5.05
C LEU A 216 -12.78 0.11 5.73
N LEU A 217 -12.76 1.44 5.60
CA LEU A 217 -13.83 2.33 6.04
C LEU A 217 -14.76 2.68 4.89
N GLU A 218 -14.18 3.17 3.79
CA GLU A 218 -14.91 3.66 2.63
C GLU A 218 -14.21 3.19 1.35
N ALA A 219 -15.01 2.75 0.37
CA ALA A 219 -14.62 2.60 -1.02
C ALA A 219 -15.72 3.24 -1.88
N GLN A 220 -15.36 4.26 -2.68
CA GLN A 220 -16.27 4.95 -3.60
C GLN A 220 -16.14 4.38 -5.01
#